data_929abe955e2beaf2563346dfffa6a87a
#
_entry.id   929abe955e2beaf2563346dfffa6a87a
#
_cell.length_a   1.000
_cell.length_b   1.000
_cell.length_c   1.000
_cell.angle_alpha   90.00
_cell.angle_beta   90.00
_cell.angle_gamma   90.00
#
_symmetry.space_group_name_H-M   'P 1'
#
loop_
_entity.id
_entity.type
_entity.pdbx_description
1 polymer ?
#
loop_
_entity_poly.entity_id
_entity_poly.type
_entity_poly.pdbx_seq_one_letter_code
_entity_poly.pdbx_strand_id
1 'polypeptide(L)'
;FHPMKGPMTTQTLKGMANSGAMHWRGDRSNGFFGVHADDAVLSFKNFAPAFEGLLGNPEPMSEGGMQAFADFMLQVQLQPNPIRNLDNSLTAAQKRGFDFYFGERPSDGILVPEIGNLRNFVKSHNCNGCHTVDAAQGLYGTGKMQSFEGISQIVKVPHLRNMYAKVGRFGGAAVPFATAPDTGHQGDQVRGFGFVHDGTVDLLAHFFTVRVFQPTLNSGFPLINPNQTRRDVSDFMHAMDSDLAPVVGQQVTLSADAGQRLAAWPRIDLLIQRAKTPFVSKLLGGQVTECDLVAHTVENGLRRGFWFDAVANAFVGSDGSRRTDAALRSLANVAGQEVTYTCTPPGSGRRIAAVQ
;
A
#
# COMPACT_ATOMS: atom_id res chain seq x y z
N PHE A 1 20.49 -6.77 -16.06
CA PHE A 1 20.57 -8.24 -16.01
C PHE A 1 21.96 -8.67 -15.58
N HIS A 2 22.09 -9.33 -14.44
CA HIS A 2 23.36 -9.85 -13.96
C HIS A 2 23.40 -11.36 -14.21
N PRO A 3 24.40 -11.91 -14.93
CA PRO A 3 24.41 -13.32 -15.37
C PRO A 3 24.25 -14.34 -14.22
N MET A 4 24.85 -14.05 -13.05
CA MET A 4 24.77 -14.92 -11.87
C MET A 4 23.52 -14.67 -11.02
N LYS A 5 22.85 -13.53 -11.18
CA LYS A 5 21.70 -13.13 -10.36
C LYS A 5 20.36 -13.39 -11.04
N GLY A 6 20.38 -13.64 -12.32
CA GLY A 6 19.18 -13.77 -13.14
C GLY A 6 18.43 -12.45 -13.34
N PRO A 7 17.30 -12.49 -14.03
CA PRO A 7 16.44 -11.32 -14.21
C PRO A 7 15.78 -10.91 -12.89
N MET A 8 15.68 -9.60 -12.68
CA MET A 8 14.95 -9.01 -11.55
C MET A 8 14.14 -7.82 -12.04
N THR A 9 12.90 -7.74 -11.61
CA THR A 9 12.06 -6.57 -11.90
C THR A 9 12.56 -5.36 -11.12
N THR A 10 12.43 -4.17 -11.72
CA THR A 10 12.71 -2.91 -11.04
C THR A 10 11.71 -2.69 -9.90
N GLN A 11 12.23 -2.48 -8.72
CA GLN A 11 11.41 -2.17 -7.55
C GLN A 11 10.97 -0.71 -7.56
N THR A 12 9.78 -0.45 -7.03
CA THR A 12 9.35 0.93 -6.77
C THR A 12 10.21 1.56 -5.67
N LEU A 13 10.50 2.85 -5.83
CA LEU A 13 11.14 3.66 -4.79
C LEU A 13 10.14 4.23 -3.76
N LYS A 14 8.84 4.01 -3.97
CA LYS A 14 7.81 4.42 -3.01
C LYS A 14 7.68 3.41 -1.88
N GLY A 15 7.51 3.89 -0.66
CA GLY A 15 7.25 3.04 0.50
C GLY A 15 8.43 2.16 0.90
N MET A 16 9.67 2.61 0.68
CA MET A 16 10.87 1.83 1.04
C MET A 16 11.15 1.79 2.54
N ALA A 17 10.74 2.82 3.27
CA ALA A 17 10.98 2.87 4.71
C ALA A 17 10.35 1.66 5.41
N ASN A 18 11.07 1.11 6.38
CA ASN A 18 10.62 0.00 7.24
C ASN A 18 10.27 -1.32 6.51
N SER A 19 10.77 -1.52 5.29
CA SER A 19 10.48 -2.72 4.49
C SER A 19 11.54 -3.83 4.63
N GLY A 20 12.44 -3.74 5.62
CA GLY A 20 13.55 -4.66 5.83
C GLY A 20 14.70 -4.42 4.84
N ALA A 21 15.53 -5.43 4.66
CA ALA A 21 16.71 -5.37 3.80
C ALA A 21 16.41 -4.79 2.41
N MET A 22 17.20 -3.85 1.96
CA MET A 22 17.02 -3.23 0.65
C MET A 22 17.55 -4.08 -0.49
N HIS A 23 16.94 -3.90 -1.65
CA HIS A 23 17.09 -4.76 -2.82
C HIS A 23 16.48 -6.16 -2.61
N TRP A 24 16.24 -6.90 -3.69
CA TRP A 24 15.60 -8.23 -3.63
C TRP A 24 16.32 -9.22 -2.70
N ARG A 25 17.63 -9.11 -2.58
CA ARG A 25 18.48 -10.05 -1.83
C ARG A 25 19.23 -9.41 -0.66
N GLY A 26 18.91 -8.20 -0.30
CA GLY A 26 19.61 -7.47 0.76
C GLY A 26 21.03 -7.04 0.40
N ASP A 27 21.39 -6.99 -0.89
CA ASP A 27 22.75 -6.65 -1.33
C ASP A 27 23.22 -5.29 -0.81
N ARG A 28 22.30 -4.34 -0.62
CA ARG A 28 22.61 -2.99 -0.17
C ARG A 28 22.57 -2.83 1.34
N SER A 29 22.23 -3.89 2.05
CA SER A 29 22.26 -3.95 3.50
C SER A 29 23.50 -4.68 4.04
N ASN A 30 24.53 -4.87 3.23
CA ASN A 30 25.70 -5.71 3.51
C ASN A 30 25.31 -7.18 3.77
N GLY A 31 24.46 -7.72 2.91
CA GLY A 31 23.83 -9.03 3.04
C GLY A 31 22.44 -8.93 3.68
N PHE A 32 21.68 -10.02 3.62
CA PHE A 32 20.29 -10.02 4.07
C PHE A 32 20.14 -9.64 5.56
N PHE A 33 20.97 -10.19 6.42
CA PHE A 33 21.07 -9.85 7.84
C PHE A 33 22.29 -8.99 8.15
N GLY A 34 22.76 -8.21 7.15
CA GLY A 34 23.89 -7.32 7.34
C GLY A 34 23.56 -6.19 8.33
N VAL A 35 24.59 -5.49 8.76
CA VAL A 35 24.50 -4.43 9.78
C VAL A 35 23.56 -3.27 9.42
N HIS A 36 23.22 -3.13 8.14
CA HIS A 36 22.29 -2.10 7.66
C HIS A 36 20.89 -2.66 7.32
N ALA A 37 20.57 -3.90 7.67
CA ALA A 37 19.31 -4.53 7.27
C ALA A 37 18.07 -3.78 7.80
N ASP A 38 18.15 -3.23 9.00
CA ASP A 38 17.10 -2.45 9.64
C ASP A 38 17.32 -0.92 9.59
N ASP A 39 18.46 -0.48 9.04
CA ASP A 39 18.75 0.93 8.84
C ASP A 39 18.51 1.33 7.37
N ALA A 40 17.33 1.90 7.13
CA ALA A 40 16.92 2.29 5.78
C ALA A 40 17.81 3.39 5.16
N VAL A 41 18.33 4.31 5.97
CA VAL A 41 19.21 5.40 5.50
C VAL A 41 20.55 4.85 5.06
N LEU A 42 21.21 4.06 5.91
CA LEU A 42 22.51 3.45 5.58
C LEU A 42 22.39 2.49 4.38
N SER A 43 21.31 1.68 4.35
CA SER A 43 21.03 0.79 3.21
C SER A 43 20.84 1.58 1.91
N PHE A 44 20.12 2.70 1.96
CA PHE A 44 19.93 3.55 0.79
C PHE A 44 21.26 4.16 0.33
N LYS A 45 22.09 4.65 1.23
CA LYS A 45 23.40 5.24 0.91
C LYS A 45 24.34 4.23 0.25
N ASN A 46 24.21 2.95 0.49
CA ASN A 46 24.96 1.89 -0.19
C ASN A 46 24.65 1.78 -1.71
N PHE A 47 23.70 2.54 -2.23
CA PHE A 47 23.49 2.69 -3.66
C PHE A 47 24.44 3.72 -4.32
N ALA A 48 25.26 4.47 -3.59
CA ALA A 48 26.17 5.46 -4.13
C ALA A 48 27.03 4.96 -5.32
N PRO A 49 27.60 3.73 -5.33
CA PRO A 49 28.33 3.21 -6.48
C PRO A 49 27.51 3.05 -7.75
N ALA A 50 26.17 3.00 -7.65
CA ALA A 50 25.31 2.86 -8.82
C ALA A 50 25.26 4.16 -9.66
N PHE A 51 25.50 5.30 -9.07
CA PHE A 51 25.52 6.57 -9.78
C PHE A 51 26.67 6.64 -10.79
N GLU A 52 27.84 6.15 -10.43
CA GLU A 52 28.97 6.02 -11.36
C GLU A 52 28.80 4.81 -12.26
N GLY A 53 28.64 3.62 -11.67
CA GLY A 53 28.71 2.35 -12.40
C GLY A 53 27.51 2.03 -13.29
N LEU A 54 26.34 2.59 -13.03
CA LEU A 54 25.10 2.32 -13.78
C LEU A 54 24.51 3.55 -14.45
N LEU A 55 24.63 4.72 -13.83
CA LEU A 55 24.04 5.95 -14.35
C LEU A 55 25.04 6.82 -15.11
N GLY A 56 26.33 6.46 -15.09
CA GLY A 56 27.37 7.13 -15.87
C GLY A 56 27.78 8.48 -15.30
N ASN A 57 27.61 8.72 -14.02
CA ASN A 57 28.15 9.91 -13.37
C ASN A 57 29.68 9.89 -13.47
N PRO A 58 30.32 11.04 -13.73
CA PRO A 58 31.78 11.11 -13.82
C PRO A 58 32.48 10.91 -12.48
N GLU A 59 31.77 11.14 -11.37
CA GLU A 59 32.28 11.02 -10.01
C GLU A 59 31.22 10.35 -9.10
N PRO A 60 31.66 9.71 -7.99
CA PRO A 60 30.75 9.19 -6.98
C PRO A 60 29.86 10.29 -6.40
N MET A 61 28.63 9.96 -6.07
CA MET A 61 27.74 10.86 -5.35
C MET A 61 28.36 11.23 -3.99
N SER A 62 28.36 12.51 -3.64
CA SER A 62 28.85 12.96 -2.34
C SER A 62 28.00 12.41 -1.18
N GLU A 63 28.62 12.28 -0.01
CA GLU A 63 27.91 11.83 1.21
C GLU A 63 26.71 12.72 1.55
N GLY A 64 26.86 14.05 1.45
CA GLY A 64 25.76 15.01 1.66
C GLY A 64 24.65 14.87 0.60
N GLY A 65 25.02 14.62 -0.65
CA GLY A 65 24.07 14.35 -1.73
C GLY A 65 23.28 13.05 -1.48
N MET A 66 23.96 11.98 -1.09
CA MET A 66 23.31 10.72 -0.74
C MET A 66 22.43 10.84 0.49
N GLN A 67 22.80 11.63 1.49
CA GLN A 67 21.96 11.89 2.67
C GLN A 67 20.67 12.60 2.26
N ALA A 68 20.77 13.71 1.52
CA ALA A 68 19.61 14.47 1.06
C ALA A 68 18.67 13.61 0.19
N PHE A 69 19.25 12.75 -0.65
CA PHE A 69 18.46 11.83 -1.48
C PHE A 69 17.77 10.75 -0.64
N ALA A 70 18.46 10.19 0.35
CA ALA A 70 17.86 9.22 1.28
C ALA A 70 16.71 9.88 2.07
N ASP A 71 16.93 11.07 2.62
CA ASP A 71 15.92 11.82 3.38
C ASP A 71 14.66 12.09 2.57
N PHE A 72 14.82 12.43 1.29
CA PHE A 72 13.70 12.61 0.38
C PHE A 72 13.01 11.29 0.04
N MET A 73 13.74 10.29 -0.41
CA MET A 73 13.16 9.05 -0.94
C MET A 73 12.48 8.19 0.12
N LEU A 74 12.98 8.20 1.35
CA LEU A 74 12.37 7.44 2.45
C LEU A 74 11.06 8.05 2.96
N GLN A 75 10.76 9.31 2.58
CA GLN A 75 9.47 9.94 2.85
C GLN A 75 8.43 9.70 1.73
N VAL A 76 8.86 9.21 0.56
CA VAL A 76 7.94 8.99 -0.57
C VAL A 76 7.05 7.79 -0.28
N GLN A 77 5.76 8.05 -0.07
CA GLN A 77 4.76 7.05 0.25
C GLN A 77 4.13 6.44 -1.01
N LEU A 78 3.59 5.24 -0.86
CA LEU A 78 2.65 4.69 -1.82
C LEU A 78 1.35 5.48 -1.76
N GLN A 79 0.72 5.66 -2.91
CA GLN A 79 -0.62 6.23 -2.99
C GLN A 79 -1.64 5.38 -2.21
N PRO A 80 -2.78 5.97 -1.79
CA PRO A 80 -3.90 5.21 -1.23
C PRO A 80 -4.30 4.05 -2.15
N ASN A 81 -4.71 2.93 -1.55
CA ASN A 81 -5.08 1.75 -2.33
C ASN A 81 -6.42 1.98 -3.06
N PRO A 82 -6.45 2.00 -4.42
CA PRO A 82 -7.66 2.26 -5.19
C PRO A 82 -8.63 1.06 -5.23
N ILE A 83 -8.20 -0.13 -4.80
CA ILE A 83 -9.02 -1.35 -4.79
C ILE A 83 -9.88 -1.44 -3.53
N ARG A 84 -9.42 -0.81 -2.45
CA ARG A 84 -10.14 -0.79 -1.18
C ARG A 84 -11.28 0.22 -1.21
N ASN A 85 -12.40 -0.08 -0.53
CA ASN A 85 -13.53 0.85 -0.44
C ASN A 85 -13.10 2.18 0.22
N LEU A 86 -13.70 3.29 -0.20
CA LEU A 86 -13.37 4.61 0.33
C LEU A 86 -13.68 4.77 1.83
N ASP A 87 -14.58 3.96 2.38
CA ASP A 87 -14.88 3.87 3.80
C ASP A 87 -13.93 2.92 4.55
N ASN A 88 -12.88 2.47 3.87
CA ASN A 88 -11.87 1.54 4.35
C ASN A 88 -12.41 0.13 4.68
N SER A 89 -13.63 -0.19 4.33
CA SER A 89 -14.20 -1.54 4.49
C SER A 89 -13.65 -2.52 3.46
N LEU A 90 -13.80 -3.81 3.74
CA LEU A 90 -13.51 -4.90 2.81
C LEU A 90 -14.79 -5.39 2.14
N THR A 91 -14.72 -5.77 0.87
CA THR A 91 -15.79 -6.52 0.21
C THR A 91 -15.92 -7.92 0.84
N ALA A 92 -17.02 -8.62 0.56
CA ALA A 92 -17.21 -9.97 1.08
C ALA A 92 -16.11 -10.95 0.65
N ALA A 93 -15.62 -10.86 -0.58
CA ALA A 93 -14.51 -11.68 -1.07
C ALA A 93 -13.20 -11.33 -0.36
N GLN A 94 -12.88 -10.05 -0.25
CA GLN A 94 -11.70 -9.57 0.49
C GLN A 94 -11.75 -9.98 1.97
N LYS A 95 -12.94 -9.95 2.59
CA LYS A 95 -13.10 -10.39 3.99
C LYS A 95 -12.84 -11.88 4.17
N ARG A 96 -13.32 -12.74 3.25
CA ARG A 96 -12.98 -14.17 3.29
C ARG A 96 -11.48 -14.39 3.09
N GLY A 97 -10.84 -13.63 2.20
CA GLY A 97 -9.40 -13.66 2.01
C GLY A 97 -8.63 -13.20 3.25
N PHE A 98 -9.09 -12.14 3.91
CA PHE A 98 -8.58 -11.66 5.19
C PHE A 98 -8.65 -12.77 6.26
N ASP A 99 -9.81 -13.43 6.40
CA ASP A 99 -10.00 -14.46 7.40
C ASP A 99 -9.07 -15.67 7.18
N PHE A 100 -8.81 -16.02 5.93
CA PHE A 100 -7.80 -17.04 5.61
C PHE A 100 -6.37 -16.57 5.90
N TYR A 101 -6.05 -15.34 5.52
CA TYR A 101 -4.70 -14.76 5.67
C TYR A 101 -4.26 -14.70 7.14
N PHE A 102 -5.16 -14.28 8.03
CA PHE A 102 -4.92 -14.18 9.47
C PHE A 102 -5.35 -15.42 10.24
N GLY A 103 -5.93 -16.39 9.56
CA GLY A 103 -6.43 -17.62 10.18
C GLY A 103 -5.34 -18.52 10.76
N GLU A 104 -5.74 -19.51 11.50
CA GLU A 104 -4.81 -20.44 12.17
C GLU A 104 -4.26 -21.53 11.23
N ARG A 105 -4.80 -21.66 10.01
CA ARG A 105 -4.33 -22.67 9.05
C ARG A 105 -2.95 -22.28 8.49
N PRO A 106 -1.94 -23.17 8.57
CA PRO A 106 -0.67 -22.96 7.88
C PRO A 106 -0.90 -22.84 6.38
N SER A 107 -0.38 -21.79 5.77
CA SER A 107 -0.39 -21.64 4.30
C SER A 107 0.74 -22.42 3.61
N ASP A 108 1.78 -22.75 4.36
CA ASP A 108 2.92 -23.54 3.90
C ASP A 108 2.62 -25.05 4.05
N GLY A 109 2.49 -25.74 2.92
CA GLY A 109 2.25 -27.17 2.87
C GLY A 109 3.51 -28.04 2.83
N ILE A 110 4.71 -27.44 2.76
CA ILE A 110 5.98 -28.17 2.69
C ILE A 110 6.65 -28.25 4.06
N LEU A 111 6.71 -27.12 4.78
CA LEU A 111 7.44 -27.03 6.05
C LEU A 111 6.61 -27.51 7.24
N VAL A 112 5.31 -27.68 7.07
CA VAL A 112 4.43 -28.22 8.10
C VAL A 112 4.05 -29.66 7.73
N PRO A 113 4.92 -30.64 7.95
CA PRO A 113 4.51 -32.01 7.92
C PRO A 113 3.53 -32.24 9.08
N GLU A 114 2.67 -33.23 8.97
CA GLU A 114 1.54 -33.62 9.83
C GLU A 114 1.89 -33.86 11.31
N ILE A 115 2.79 -33.09 11.90
CA ILE A 115 3.21 -33.27 13.29
C ILE A 115 2.31 -32.43 14.19
N GLY A 116 1.52 -33.14 15.00
CA GLY A 116 0.56 -32.56 15.90
C GLY A 116 1.15 -31.57 16.91
N ASN A 117 0.33 -30.63 17.32
CA ASN A 117 0.45 -29.74 18.48
C ASN A 117 1.56 -28.68 18.48
N LEU A 118 1.70 -27.92 17.40
CA LEU A 118 2.59 -26.77 17.41
C LEU A 118 1.81 -25.47 17.13
N ARG A 119 0.91 -25.07 18.05
CA ARG A 119 0.14 -23.82 17.91
C ARG A 119 0.99 -22.59 17.58
N ASN A 120 2.18 -22.50 18.15
CA ASN A 120 3.10 -21.40 17.88
C ASN A 120 3.77 -21.53 16.51
N PHE A 121 4.09 -22.76 16.09
CA PHE A 121 4.66 -23.03 14.77
C PHE A 121 3.64 -22.80 13.67
N VAL A 122 2.38 -23.20 13.87
CA VAL A 122 1.25 -22.98 12.98
C VAL A 122 1.02 -21.47 12.72
N LYS A 123 1.04 -20.66 13.79
CA LYS A 123 0.89 -19.19 13.66
C LYS A 123 2.02 -18.52 12.90
N SER A 124 3.24 -19.03 12.99
CA SER A 124 4.38 -18.49 12.25
C SER A 124 4.43 -18.91 10.78
N HIS A 125 3.58 -19.85 10.35
CA HIS A 125 3.56 -20.41 8.99
C HIS A 125 2.25 -20.15 8.23
N ASN A 126 1.31 -19.38 8.79
CA ASN A 126 0.21 -18.81 8.02
C ASN A 126 0.72 -17.63 7.17
N CYS A 127 -0.13 -17.05 6.34
CA CYS A 127 0.28 -15.93 5.49
C CYS A 127 0.86 -14.77 6.31
N ASN A 128 0.21 -14.38 7.41
CA ASN A 128 0.64 -13.29 8.29
C ASN A 128 1.95 -13.60 9.04
N GLY A 129 2.30 -14.86 9.23
CA GLY A 129 3.55 -15.26 9.91
C GLY A 129 4.80 -14.79 9.15
N CYS A 130 4.80 -14.96 7.83
CA CYS A 130 5.88 -14.49 6.97
C CYS A 130 5.60 -13.08 6.42
N HIS A 131 4.38 -12.84 5.98
CA HIS A 131 3.92 -11.56 5.45
C HIS A 131 3.18 -10.76 6.52
N THR A 132 3.87 -10.38 7.59
CA THR A 132 3.28 -9.71 8.75
C THR A 132 2.64 -8.39 8.39
N VAL A 133 1.40 -8.18 8.86
CA VAL A 133 0.66 -6.93 8.76
C VAL A 133 0.49 -6.36 10.16
N ASP A 134 1.16 -5.23 10.40
CA ASP A 134 1.07 -4.46 11.65
C ASP A 134 1.33 -2.99 11.34
N ALA A 135 0.26 -2.23 11.18
CA ALA A 135 0.33 -0.81 10.81
C ALA A 135 1.05 0.04 11.88
N ALA A 136 0.97 -0.35 13.18
CA ALA A 136 1.65 0.35 14.26
C ALA A 136 3.18 0.19 14.18
N GLN A 137 3.64 -0.94 13.64
CA GLN A 137 5.04 -1.16 13.33
C GLN A 137 5.41 -0.75 11.89
N GLY A 138 4.44 -0.32 11.07
CA GLY A 138 4.63 0.03 9.66
C GLY A 138 4.91 -1.19 8.78
N LEU A 139 4.42 -2.36 9.18
CA LEU A 139 4.55 -3.60 8.43
C LEU A 139 3.27 -3.87 7.64
N TYR A 140 3.39 -4.01 6.34
CA TYR A 140 2.28 -4.23 5.42
C TYR A 140 2.54 -5.45 4.54
N GLY A 141 2.48 -6.63 5.15
CA GLY A 141 2.74 -7.89 4.47
C GLY A 141 4.21 -8.23 4.35
N THR A 142 5.05 -7.78 5.28
CA THR A 142 6.44 -8.19 5.40
C THR A 142 6.82 -8.39 6.87
N GLY A 143 7.41 -9.52 7.19
CA GLY A 143 8.05 -9.76 8.48
C GLY A 143 9.53 -9.36 8.49
N LYS A 144 10.02 -8.67 7.45
CA LYS A 144 11.44 -8.37 7.22
C LYS A 144 12.32 -9.63 7.14
N MET A 145 11.73 -10.74 6.78
CA MET A 145 12.38 -12.06 6.71
C MET A 145 12.92 -12.33 5.30
N GLN A 146 13.80 -13.30 5.20
CA GLN A 146 14.20 -13.91 3.93
C GLN A 146 13.32 -15.13 3.62
N SER A 147 13.21 -15.46 2.32
CA SER A 147 12.54 -16.69 1.90
C SER A 147 13.38 -17.92 2.25
N PHE A 148 12.71 -19.05 2.39
CA PHE A 148 13.32 -20.31 2.84
C PHE A 148 12.87 -21.54 2.01
N GLU A 149 12.10 -21.34 0.94
CA GLU A 149 11.48 -22.43 0.18
C GLU A 149 12.44 -23.16 -0.77
N GLY A 150 13.72 -23.23 -0.45
CA GLY A 150 14.70 -24.00 -1.21
C GLY A 150 14.99 -23.46 -2.61
N ILE A 151 14.75 -22.19 -2.85
CA ILE A 151 15.16 -21.51 -4.07
C ILE A 151 16.68 -21.31 -4.10
N SER A 152 17.24 -21.23 -5.30
CA SER A 152 18.69 -21.12 -5.50
C SER A 152 19.31 -19.82 -4.95
N GLN A 153 18.50 -18.83 -4.61
CA GLN A 153 18.92 -17.54 -4.09
C GLN A 153 18.04 -17.11 -2.92
N ILE A 154 18.66 -16.52 -1.90
CA ILE A 154 17.95 -15.86 -0.83
C ILE A 154 17.32 -14.58 -1.36
N VAL A 155 16.01 -14.43 -1.21
CA VAL A 155 15.27 -13.21 -1.49
C VAL A 155 14.47 -12.79 -0.26
N LYS A 156 14.22 -11.51 -0.11
CA LYS A 156 13.39 -11.03 1.00
C LYS A 156 11.93 -11.40 0.81
N VAL A 157 11.21 -11.58 1.92
CA VAL A 157 9.75 -11.59 1.94
C VAL A 157 9.27 -10.14 1.71
N PRO A 158 8.73 -9.81 0.52
CA PRO A 158 8.38 -8.44 0.17
C PRO A 158 7.11 -7.99 0.87
N HIS A 159 6.95 -6.67 1.04
CA HIS A 159 5.66 -6.13 1.42
C HIS A 159 4.60 -6.39 0.33
N LEU A 160 3.33 -6.43 0.73
CA LEU A 160 2.20 -6.73 -0.15
C LEU A 160 1.39 -5.49 -0.56
N ARG A 161 1.90 -4.29 -0.31
CA ARG A 161 1.28 -3.07 -0.81
C ARG A 161 1.43 -2.98 -2.33
N ASN A 162 0.46 -2.34 -2.98
CA ASN A 162 0.53 -2.07 -4.42
C ASN A 162 0.51 -3.32 -5.32
N MET A 163 -0.05 -4.44 -4.86
CA MET A 163 -0.13 -5.68 -5.64
C MET A 163 -0.95 -5.50 -6.92
N TYR A 164 -2.00 -4.69 -6.90
CA TYR A 164 -2.85 -4.38 -8.06
C TYR A 164 -2.05 -3.80 -9.24
N ALA A 165 -0.97 -3.08 -9.00
CA ALA A 165 -0.14 -2.51 -10.05
C ALA A 165 0.83 -3.52 -10.68
N LYS A 166 0.95 -4.72 -10.13
CA LYS A 166 1.82 -5.78 -10.64
C LYS A 166 1.11 -6.77 -11.54
N VAL A 167 -0.22 -6.74 -11.59
CA VAL A 167 -1.03 -7.67 -12.39
C VAL A 167 -0.63 -7.60 -13.85
N GLY A 168 -0.39 -8.76 -14.45
CA GLY A 168 0.04 -8.91 -15.82
C GLY A 168 1.46 -9.44 -15.96
N ARG A 169 1.93 -9.53 -17.17
CA ARG A 169 3.26 -10.06 -17.49
C ARG A 169 3.82 -9.41 -18.72
N PHE A 170 5.08 -9.04 -18.66
CA PHE A 170 5.75 -8.40 -19.79
C PHE A 170 6.71 -9.41 -20.48
N GLY A 171 6.34 -9.85 -21.70
CA GLY A 171 7.29 -10.43 -22.63
C GLY A 171 7.91 -11.78 -22.26
N GLY A 172 7.23 -12.68 -21.61
CA GLY A 172 7.74 -14.03 -21.36
C GLY A 172 6.96 -15.12 -22.10
N ALA A 173 7.57 -16.30 -22.30
CA ALA A 173 6.85 -17.47 -22.78
C ALA A 173 5.79 -17.93 -21.76
N ALA A 174 4.69 -18.50 -22.23
CA ALA A 174 3.69 -19.09 -21.34
C ALA A 174 4.32 -20.23 -20.52
N VAL A 175 4.08 -20.22 -19.22
CA VAL A 175 4.55 -21.26 -18.29
C VAL A 175 3.33 -21.87 -17.62
N PRO A 176 3.14 -23.19 -17.64
CA PRO A 176 1.87 -23.82 -17.27
C PRO A 176 1.31 -23.48 -15.89
N PHE A 177 2.16 -23.22 -14.89
CA PHE A 177 1.72 -22.85 -13.55
C PHE A 177 1.70 -21.32 -13.31
N ALA A 178 2.45 -20.56 -14.12
CA ALA A 178 2.63 -19.12 -13.93
C ALA A 178 1.76 -18.27 -14.88
N THR A 179 1.31 -18.87 -15.97
CA THR A 179 0.43 -18.25 -16.98
C THR A 179 -0.61 -19.29 -17.40
N ALA A 180 -1.58 -19.59 -16.55
CA ALA A 180 -2.66 -20.52 -16.88
C ALA A 180 -3.42 -20.09 -18.17
N PRO A 181 -4.28 -20.94 -18.74
CA PRO A 181 -4.91 -20.70 -20.05
C PRO A 181 -5.79 -19.44 -20.11
N ASP A 182 -6.11 -18.85 -18.96
CA ASP A 182 -6.78 -17.56 -18.92
C ASP A 182 -5.79 -16.44 -19.26
N THR A 183 -5.91 -15.92 -20.46
CA THR A 183 -5.13 -14.81 -20.99
C THR A 183 -5.95 -13.51 -21.09
N GLY A 184 -7.13 -13.45 -20.47
CA GLY A 184 -8.04 -12.33 -20.58
C GLY A 184 -7.46 -11.01 -20.08
N HIS A 185 -6.45 -11.06 -19.20
CA HIS A 185 -5.67 -9.90 -18.75
C HIS A 185 -4.55 -9.48 -19.71
N GLN A 186 -4.33 -10.23 -20.82
CA GLN A 186 -3.29 -9.98 -21.82
C GLN A 186 -3.90 -9.27 -23.02
N GLY A 187 -4.14 -8.19 -23.23
CA GLY A 187 -4.66 -7.46 -24.37
C GLY A 187 -4.06 -6.04 -24.42
N ASP A 188 -4.79 -5.09 -24.93
CA ASP A 188 -4.41 -3.68 -25.05
C ASP A 188 -4.65 -2.91 -23.74
N GLN A 189 -4.32 -3.48 -22.62
CA GLN A 189 -4.48 -2.86 -21.30
C GLN A 189 -3.13 -2.52 -20.67
N VAL A 190 -3.12 -1.56 -19.74
CA VAL A 190 -1.95 -1.27 -18.91
C VAL A 190 -1.67 -2.48 -18.04
N ARG A 191 -0.44 -2.98 -18.11
CA ARG A 191 -0.01 -4.17 -17.36
C ARG A 191 1.14 -3.84 -16.45
N GLY A 192 1.18 -4.55 -15.30
CA GLY A 192 2.33 -4.59 -14.44
C GLY A 192 3.43 -5.53 -14.97
N PHE A 193 4.49 -5.64 -14.20
CA PHE A 193 5.65 -6.49 -14.52
C PHE A 193 5.51 -7.92 -13.98
N GLY A 194 4.37 -8.29 -13.40
CA GLY A 194 4.15 -9.58 -12.78
C GLY A 194 4.61 -9.66 -11.33
N PHE A 195 4.45 -10.84 -10.78
CA PHE A 195 4.81 -11.20 -9.42
C PHE A 195 6.09 -12.04 -9.38
N VAL A 196 6.59 -12.30 -8.19
CA VAL A 196 7.91 -12.85 -7.91
C VAL A 196 9.00 -11.82 -8.26
N HIS A 197 10.24 -12.09 -7.90
CA HIS A 197 11.36 -11.16 -8.11
C HIS A 197 11.68 -10.90 -9.59
N ASP A 198 11.28 -11.80 -10.47
CA ASP A 198 11.57 -11.76 -11.91
C ASP A 198 10.33 -11.48 -12.78
N GLY A 199 9.15 -11.35 -12.19
CA GLY A 199 7.91 -11.08 -12.91
C GLY A 199 7.35 -12.27 -13.68
N THR A 200 7.77 -13.51 -13.38
CA THR A 200 7.34 -14.70 -14.11
C THR A 200 5.88 -15.07 -13.90
N VAL A 201 5.26 -14.64 -12.82
CA VAL A 201 3.87 -14.95 -12.48
C VAL A 201 2.99 -13.73 -12.75
N ASP A 202 1.92 -13.92 -13.49
CA ASP A 202 1.03 -12.85 -13.97
C ASP A 202 -0.08 -12.45 -12.98
N LEU A 203 -0.61 -13.42 -12.20
CA LEU A 203 -1.68 -13.25 -11.23
C LEU A 203 -1.31 -13.86 -9.88
N LEU A 204 -1.71 -13.23 -8.79
CA LEU A 204 -1.54 -13.83 -7.45
C LEU A 204 -2.23 -15.19 -7.32
N ALA A 205 -3.41 -15.35 -7.93
CA ALA A 205 -4.11 -16.65 -7.92
C ALA A 205 -3.27 -17.76 -8.56
N HIS A 206 -2.47 -17.45 -9.58
CA HIS A 206 -1.51 -18.39 -10.20
C HIS A 206 -0.31 -18.64 -9.27
N PHE A 207 0.22 -17.60 -8.62
CA PHE A 207 1.25 -17.76 -7.60
C PHE A 207 0.84 -18.78 -6.53
N PHE A 208 -0.41 -18.76 -6.10
CA PHE A 208 -0.93 -19.68 -5.10
C PHE A 208 -1.11 -21.12 -5.59
N THR A 209 -0.77 -21.43 -6.84
CA THR A 209 -0.74 -22.82 -7.34
C THR A 209 0.62 -23.50 -7.20
N VAL A 210 1.66 -22.76 -6.79
CA VAL A 210 2.98 -23.36 -6.56
C VAL A 210 2.95 -24.37 -5.42
N ARG A 211 3.94 -25.27 -5.44
CA ARG A 211 3.97 -26.46 -4.57
C ARG A 211 3.83 -26.15 -3.08
N VAL A 212 4.41 -25.05 -2.61
CA VAL A 212 4.35 -24.65 -1.18
C VAL A 212 2.92 -24.44 -0.69
N PHE A 213 1.99 -24.03 -1.56
CA PHE A 213 0.58 -23.75 -1.21
C PHE A 213 -0.39 -24.87 -1.59
N GLN A 214 0.11 -26.02 -2.00
CA GLN A 214 -0.78 -27.12 -2.43
C GLN A 214 -1.70 -27.57 -1.28
N PRO A 215 -2.97 -27.88 -1.59
CA PRO A 215 -3.92 -28.35 -0.59
C PRO A 215 -3.45 -29.65 0.07
N THR A 216 -3.44 -29.64 1.40
CA THR A 216 -3.31 -30.86 2.22
C THR A 216 -4.45 -30.88 3.25
N LEU A 217 -4.52 -31.92 4.07
CA LEU A 217 -5.53 -31.99 5.12
C LEU A 217 -5.38 -30.84 6.13
N ASN A 218 -4.14 -30.53 6.53
CA ASN A 218 -3.85 -29.64 7.65
C ASN A 218 -3.17 -28.33 7.27
N SER A 219 -2.71 -28.18 6.03
CA SER A 219 -1.94 -27.01 5.58
C SER A 219 -2.19 -26.69 4.11
N GLY A 220 -1.58 -25.63 3.62
CA GLY A 220 -1.83 -25.12 2.27
C GLY A 220 -3.26 -24.58 2.11
N PHE A 221 -3.71 -24.42 0.89
CA PHE A 221 -5.12 -24.08 0.64
C PHE A 221 -6.06 -25.21 1.02
N PRO A 222 -7.35 -24.93 1.34
CA PRO A 222 -8.31 -25.97 1.68
C PRO A 222 -8.49 -27.01 0.56
N LEU A 223 -8.74 -28.27 0.92
CA LEU A 223 -9.06 -29.31 -0.05
C LEU A 223 -10.38 -29.04 -0.79
N ILE A 224 -11.33 -28.38 -0.12
CA ILE A 224 -12.63 -28.02 -0.68
C ILE A 224 -12.53 -26.60 -1.23
N ASN A 225 -12.86 -26.41 -2.50
CA ASN A 225 -12.86 -25.14 -3.20
C ASN A 225 -11.54 -24.33 -3.10
N PRO A 226 -10.35 -24.95 -3.29
CA PRO A 226 -9.08 -24.24 -3.14
C PRO A 226 -8.96 -23.04 -4.08
N ASN A 227 -9.51 -23.11 -5.29
CA ASN A 227 -9.44 -22.03 -6.26
C ASN A 227 -10.29 -20.81 -5.83
N GLN A 228 -11.39 -21.00 -5.15
CA GLN A 228 -12.15 -19.88 -4.60
C GLN A 228 -11.37 -19.19 -3.49
N THR A 229 -10.78 -19.97 -2.57
CA THR A 229 -9.96 -19.41 -1.49
C THR A 229 -8.73 -18.66 -2.04
N ARG A 230 -8.07 -19.20 -3.08
CA ARG A 230 -6.97 -18.51 -3.77
C ARG A 230 -7.41 -17.15 -4.34
N ARG A 231 -8.58 -17.08 -4.96
CA ARG A 231 -9.13 -15.81 -5.45
C ARG A 231 -9.44 -14.84 -4.31
N ASP A 232 -10.12 -15.31 -3.27
CA ASP A 232 -10.46 -14.48 -2.11
C ASP A 232 -9.20 -13.90 -1.43
N VAL A 233 -8.15 -14.71 -1.26
CA VAL A 233 -6.86 -14.24 -0.72
C VAL A 233 -6.19 -13.25 -1.67
N SER A 234 -6.23 -13.51 -2.98
CA SER A 234 -5.73 -12.57 -3.99
C SER A 234 -6.46 -11.23 -3.91
N ASP A 235 -7.80 -11.25 -3.79
CA ASP A 235 -8.62 -10.04 -3.67
C ASP A 235 -8.27 -9.24 -2.40
N PHE A 236 -8.05 -9.93 -1.28
CA PHE A 236 -7.58 -9.28 -0.05
C PHE A 236 -6.19 -8.67 -0.22
N MET A 237 -5.24 -9.39 -0.82
CA MET A 237 -3.88 -8.89 -1.03
C MET A 237 -3.84 -7.69 -1.99
N HIS A 238 -4.72 -7.64 -2.99
CA HIS A 238 -4.88 -6.46 -3.84
C HIS A 238 -5.44 -5.25 -3.06
N ALA A 239 -6.25 -5.49 -2.03
CA ALA A 239 -6.78 -4.45 -1.14
C ALA A 239 -5.92 -4.21 0.11
N MET A 240 -4.65 -4.64 0.10
CA MET A 240 -3.73 -4.46 1.24
C MET A 240 -3.64 -2.99 1.65
N ASP A 241 -3.71 -2.76 2.94
CA ASP A 241 -3.55 -1.43 3.54
C ASP A 241 -2.17 -0.81 3.27
N SER A 242 -2.08 0.48 3.47
CA SER A 242 -0.83 1.24 3.37
C SER A 242 -0.80 2.36 4.41
N ASP A 243 0.22 3.19 4.36
CA ASP A 243 0.36 4.35 5.27
C ASP A 243 -0.69 5.44 5.06
N LEU A 244 -1.45 5.39 3.97
CA LEU A 244 -2.53 6.34 3.67
C LEU A 244 -3.85 5.60 3.48
N ALA A 245 -4.89 6.09 4.16
CA ALA A 245 -6.24 5.54 4.00
C ALA A 245 -6.79 5.78 2.58
N PRO A 246 -7.70 4.91 2.09
CA PRO A 246 -8.23 5.00 0.72
C PRO A 246 -8.88 6.33 0.35
N VAL A 247 -9.41 7.04 1.35
CA VAL A 247 -10.09 8.32 1.17
C VAL A 247 -9.13 9.49 0.87
N VAL A 248 -7.85 9.36 1.15
CA VAL A 248 -6.86 10.43 0.92
C VAL A 248 -6.77 10.75 -0.58
N GLY A 249 -6.84 12.03 -0.92
CA GLY A 249 -6.87 12.52 -2.29
C GLY A 249 -8.28 12.63 -2.89
N GLN A 250 -9.32 12.11 -2.20
CA GLN A 250 -10.70 12.28 -2.67
C GLN A 250 -11.15 13.72 -2.55
N GLN A 251 -11.84 14.17 -3.59
CA GLN A 251 -12.32 15.54 -3.70
C GLN A 251 -13.79 15.58 -4.15
N VAL A 252 -14.55 16.50 -3.58
CA VAL A 252 -15.95 16.72 -3.93
C VAL A 252 -16.21 18.22 -3.97
N THR A 253 -16.75 18.71 -5.08
CA THR A 253 -17.18 20.10 -5.20
C THR A 253 -18.69 20.19 -5.06
N LEU A 254 -19.16 21.06 -4.17
CA LEU A 254 -20.55 21.42 -4.00
C LEU A 254 -20.82 22.73 -4.72
N SER A 255 -21.83 22.75 -5.58
CA SER A 255 -22.22 23.93 -6.36
C SER A 255 -23.69 24.29 -6.16
N ALA A 256 -24.12 25.38 -6.77
CA ALA A 256 -25.52 25.82 -6.76
C ALA A 256 -26.45 24.88 -7.56
N ASP A 257 -25.92 24.02 -8.43
CA ASP A 257 -26.69 23.08 -9.23
C ASP A 257 -27.36 22.00 -8.37
N ALA A 258 -28.69 21.87 -8.47
CA ALA A 258 -29.46 20.96 -7.63
C ALA A 258 -29.14 19.47 -7.89
N GLY A 259 -28.88 19.10 -9.15
CA GLY A 259 -28.53 17.72 -9.51
C GLY A 259 -27.18 17.31 -8.97
N GLN A 260 -26.19 18.21 -9.07
CA GLN A 260 -24.86 17.97 -8.50
C GLN A 260 -24.89 17.90 -6.98
N ARG A 261 -25.72 18.69 -6.31
CA ARG A 261 -25.86 18.65 -4.84
C ARG A 261 -26.31 17.29 -4.34
N LEU A 262 -27.30 16.70 -4.98
CA LEU A 262 -27.84 15.41 -4.57
C LEU A 262 -26.76 14.32 -4.57
N ALA A 263 -25.83 14.35 -5.53
CA ALA A 263 -24.72 13.44 -5.64
C ALA A 263 -23.55 13.80 -4.69
N ALA A 264 -23.30 15.10 -4.46
CA ALA A 264 -22.19 15.59 -3.67
C ALA A 264 -22.37 15.37 -2.15
N TRP A 265 -23.59 15.53 -1.64
CA TRP A 265 -23.86 15.48 -0.21
C TRP A 265 -23.44 14.18 0.46
N PRO A 266 -23.84 12.99 0.00
CA PRO A 266 -23.40 11.74 0.65
C PRO A 266 -21.89 11.56 0.59
N ARG A 267 -21.23 12.07 -0.45
CA ARG A 267 -19.78 12.01 -0.58
C ARG A 267 -19.09 12.93 0.40
N ILE A 268 -19.61 14.16 0.61
CA ILE A 268 -19.09 15.08 1.65
C ILE A 268 -19.28 14.49 3.04
N ASP A 269 -20.44 13.87 3.31
CA ASP A 269 -20.70 13.19 4.59
C ASP A 269 -19.69 12.06 4.83
N LEU A 270 -19.35 11.29 3.79
CA LEU A 270 -18.29 10.29 3.85
C LEU A 270 -16.94 10.92 4.20
N LEU A 271 -16.53 12.01 3.53
CA LEU A 271 -15.26 12.68 3.82
C LEU A 271 -15.19 13.17 5.27
N ILE A 272 -16.27 13.78 5.78
CA ILE A 272 -16.37 14.25 7.19
C ILE A 272 -16.27 13.07 8.16
N GLN A 273 -16.94 11.96 7.85
CA GLN A 273 -16.88 10.76 8.68
C GLN A 273 -15.44 10.19 8.70
N ARG A 274 -14.76 10.11 7.56
CA ARG A 274 -13.38 9.60 7.48
C ARG A 274 -12.39 10.51 8.21
N ALA A 275 -12.58 11.82 8.15
CA ALA A 275 -11.77 12.78 8.91
C ALA A 275 -11.90 12.66 10.45
N LYS A 276 -12.91 11.92 10.93
CA LYS A 276 -13.11 11.61 12.35
C LYS A 276 -12.70 10.17 12.71
N THR A 277 -12.47 9.33 11.71
CA THR A 277 -12.19 7.92 11.94
C THR A 277 -10.72 7.72 12.27
N PRO A 278 -10.39 7.04 13.38
CA PRO A 278 -9.02 6.71 13.73
C PRO A 278 -8.33 5.87 12.66
N PHE A 279 -7.06 6.14 12.43
CA PHE A 279 -6.20 5.42 11.53
C PHE A 279 -4.82 5.25 12.15
N VAL A 280 -4.16 4.13 11.88
CA VAL A 280 -2.83 3.85 12.41
C VAL A 280 -1.82 3.82 11.29
N SER A 281 -0.79 4.67 11.36
CA SER A 281 0.35 4.65 10.46
C SER A 281 1.61 5.09 11.19
N LYS A 282 2.58 4.20 11.27
CA LYS A 282 3.88 4.53 11.85
C LYS A 282 4.55 5.72 11.17
N LEU A 283 4.46 5.78 9.85
CA LEU A 283 5.07 6.85 9.05
C LEU A 283 4.43 8.22 9.30
N LEU A 284 3.14 8.25 9.64
CA LEU A 284 2.39 9.47 9.97
C LEU A 284 2.43 9.82 11.47
N GLY A 285 3.26 9.14 12.25
CA GLY A 285 3.46 9.44 13.67
C GLY A 285 2.62 8.61 14.64
N GLY A 286 2.00 7.53 14.19
CA GLY A 286 1.23 6.60 15.03
C GLY A 286 -0.27 6.69 14.80
N GLN A 287 -1.04 7.01 15.84
CA GLN A 287 -2.49 7.13 15.73
C GLN A 287 -2.88 8.52 15.20
N VAL A 288 -3.54 8.55 14.05
CA VAL A 288 -4.04 9.75 13.36
C VAL A 288 -5.49 9.54 12.96
N THR A 289 -6.07 10.41 12.16
CA THR A 289 -7.33 10.16 11.44
C THR A 289 -7.05 9.68 10.03
N GLU A 290 -8.05 9.12 9.35
CA GLU A 290 -7.88 8.64 7.96
C GLU A 290 -7.48 9.75 6.99
N CYS A 291 -7.91 10.99 7.24
CA CYS A 291 -7.44 12.17 6.49
C CYS A 291 -7.63 13.45 7.32
N ASP A 292 -6.91 14.50 6.94
CA ASP A 292 -7.29 15.86 7.26
C ASP A 292 -8.27 16.36 6.20
N LEU A 293 -9.46 16.80 6.58
CA LEU A 293 -10.42 17.36 5.65
C LEU A 293 -10.22 18.85 5.52
N VAL A 294 -10.04 19.31 4.30
CA VAL A 294 -9.98 20.74 3.98
C VAL A 294 -11.11 21.13 3.04
N ALA A 295 -11.55 22.36 3.11
CA ALA A 295 -12.50 22.91 2.16
C ALA A 295 -11.98 24.26 1.63
N HIS A 296 -12.20 24.49 0.32
CA HIS A 296 -11.84 25.74 -0.33
C HIS A 296 -13.05 26.34 -1.03
N THR A 297 -13.15 27.65 -0.98
CA THR A 297 -14.19 28.42 -1.68
C THR A 297 -13.69 29.81 -2.06
N VAL A 298 -14.48 30.51 -2.87
CA VAL A 298 -14.28 31.95 -3.09
C VAL A 298 -15.47 32.67 -2.46
N GLU A 299 -15.21 33.48 -1.44
CA GLU A 299 -16.22 34.27 -0.74
C GLU A 299 -15.93 35.75 -0.93
N ASN A 300 -16.86 36.50 -1.48
CA ASN A 300 -16.69 37.92 -1.82
C ASN A 300 -15.43 38.24 -2.63
N GLY A 301 -15.11 37.39 -3.60
CA GLY A 301 -13.92 37.52 -4.46
C GLY A 301 -12.61 37.09 -3.82
N LEU A 302 -12.60 36.67 -2.55
CA LEU A 302 -11.42 36.22 -1.84
C LEU A 302 -11.39 34.70 -1.71
N ARG A 303 -10.25 34.09 -2.00
CA ARG A 303 -10.04 32.67 -1.73
C ARG A 303 -9.96 32.42 -0.23
N ARG A 304 -10.74 31.44 0.25
CA ARG A 304 -10.80 31.02 1.64
C ARG A 304 -10.52 29.54 1.74
N GLY A 305 -9.65 29.16 2.66
CA GLY A 305 -9.40 27.78 3.05
C GLY A 305 -9.96 27.50 4.44
N PHE A 306 -10.42 26.30 4.66
CA PHE A 306 -10.97 25.82 5.93
C PHE A 306 -10.39 24.45 6.24
N TRP A 307 -9.94 24.26 7.46
CA TRP A 307 -9.54 22.96 7.98
C TRP A 307 -10.59 22.44 8.95
N PHE A 308 -10.94 21.16 8.84
CA PHE A 308 -11.94 20.54 9.70
C PHE A 308 -11.31 20.09 11.04
N ASP A 309 -11.73 20.70 12.12
CA ASP A 309 -11.42 20.28 13.48
C ASP A 309 -12.39 19.17 13.89
N ALA A 310 -11.92 17.92 13.89
CA ALA A 310 -12.74 16.75 14.20
C ALA A 310 -13.25 16.75 15.65
N VAL A 311 -12.50 17.33 16.59
CA VAL A 311 -12.88 17.42 18.01
C VAL A 311 -13.99 18.44 18.19
N ALA A 312 -13.81 19.63 17.63
CA ALA A 312 -14.82 20.70 17.69
C ALA A 312 -16.00 20.45 16.73
N ASN A 313 -15.91 19.49 15.82
CA ASN A 313 -16.86 19.25 14.75
C ASN A 313 -17.20 20.50 13.93
N ALA A 314 -16.17 21.27 13.60
CA ALA A 314 -16.30 22.57 12.95
C ALA A 314 -15.13 22.83 12.00
N PHE A 315 -15.35 23.68 11.03
CA PHE A 315 -14.32 24.14 10.11
C PHE A 315 -13.68 25.43 10.64
N VAL A 316 -12.37 25.48 10.70
CA VAL A 316 -11.56 26.65 11.08
C VAL A 316 -11.07 27.29 9.79
N GLY A 317 -11.40 28.56 9.59
CA GLY A 317 -11.04 29.32 8.39
C GLY A 317 -9.65 29.93 8.46
N SER A 318 -9.07 30.18 7.30
CA SER A 318 -7.80 30.92 7.15
C SER A 318 -7.87 32.38 7.66
N ASP A 319 -9.07 32.88 7.89
CA ASP A 319 -9.35 34.19 8.50
C ASP A 319 -9.62 34.10 10.01
N GLY A 320 -9.42 32.93 10.63
CA GLY A 320 -9.73 32.68 12.04
C GLY A 320 -11.22 32.40 12.33
N SER A 321 -12.11 32.48 11.33
CA SER A 321 -13.54 32.18 11.52
C SER A 321 -13.75 30.70 11.86
N ARG A 322 -14.85 30.39 12.55
CA ARG A 322 -15.33 29.02 12.76
C ARG A 322 -16.71 28.86 12.13
N ARG A 323 -16.89 27.78 11.38
CA ARG A 323 -18.15 27.46 10.68
C ARG A 323 -18.57 26.02 10.91
N THR A 324 -19.87 25.81 11.02
CA THR A 324 -20.44 24.47 10.95
C THR A 324 -20.41 23.97 9.51
N ASP A 325 -20.52 22.67 9.33
CA ASP A 325 -20.64 22.06 7.99
C ASP A 325 -21.85 22.64 7.21
N ALA A 326 -22.99 22.80 7.90
CA ALA A 326 -24.18 23.39 7.28
C ALA A 326 -23.94 24.83 6.79
N ALA A 327 -23.26 25.66 7.58
CA ALA A 327 -22.91 27.01 7.20
C ALA A 327 -21.96 27.05 6.00
N LEU A 328 -20.99 26.12 5.97
CA LEU A 328 -20.04 26.02 4.87
C LEU A 328 -20.74 25.57 3.56
N ARG A 329 -21.60 24.55 3.65
CA ARG A 329 -22.41 24.10 2.50
C ARG A 329 -23.34 25.18 1.97
N SER A 330 -23.85 26.06 2.83
CA SER A 330 -24.76 27.14 2.41
C SER A 330 -24.08 28.18 1.50
N LEU A 331 -22.76 28.34 1.56
CA LEU A 331 -22.02 29.22 0.64
C LEU A 331 -22.21 28.79 -0.82
N ALA A 332 -22.23 27.50 -1.08
CA ALA A 332 -22.45 26.96 -2.42
C ALA A 332 -23.86 27.18 -2.99
N ASN A 333 -24.78 27.82 -2.23
CA ASN A 333 -26.06 28.25 -2.76
C ASN A 333 -25.92 29.45 -3.71
N VAL A 334 -24.81 30.17 -3.64
CA VAL A 334 -24.51 31.34 -4.45
C VAL A 334 -23.61 30.90 -5.61
N ALA A 335 -23.98 31.21 -6.83
CA ALA A 335 -23.15 30.93 -7.99
C ALA A 335 -21.79 31.65 -7.87
N GLY A 336 -20.71 30.95 -8.18
CA GLY A 336 -19.34 31.43 -8.00
C GLY A 336 -18.76 31.27 -6.60
N GLN A 337 -19.52 30.69 -5.67
CA GLN A 337 -19.06 30.35 -4.32
C GLN A 337 -19.09 28.83 -4.07
N GLU A 338 -18.70 28.06 -5.07
CA GLU A 338 -18.57 26.61 -4.96
C GLU A 338 -17.63 26.26 -3.80
N VAL A 339 -17.95 25.18 -3.07
CA VAL A 339 -17.13 24.68 -1.98
C VAL A 339 -16.54 23.34 -2.36
N THR A 340 -15.22 23.27 -2.45
CA THR A 340 -14.50 22.05 -2.76
C THR A 340 -13.90 21.44 -1.50
N TYR A 341 -14.39 20.26 -1.13
CA TYR A 341 -13.90 19.46 -0.01
C TYR A 341 -12.85 18.49 -0.48
N THR A 342 -11.73 18.36 0.24
CA THR A 342 -10.63 17.45 -0.11
C THR A 342 -10.11 16.77 1.14
N CYS A 343 -10.05 15.43 1.14
CA CYS A 343 -9.30 14.67 2.12
C CYS A 343 -7.81 14.71 1.77
N THR A 344 -7.02 15.34 2.59
CA THR A 344 -5.56 15.44 2.44
C THR A 344 -4.84 14.48 3.39
N PRO A 345 -3.58 14.13 3.16
CA PRO A 345 -2.83 13.30 4.10
C PRO A 345 -2.86 13.89 5.52
N PRO A 346 -3.03 13.06 6.57
CA PRO A 346 -3.00 13.51 7.95
C PRO A 346 -1.77 14.36 8.27
N GLY A 347 -1.95 15.43 9.03
CA GLY A 347 -0.92 16.41 9.38
C GLY A 347 -0.68 17.50 8.33
N SER A 348 -1.33 17.43 7.14
CA SER A 348 -1.14 18.43 6.08
C SER A 348 -2.27 19.47 5.97
N GLY A 349 -3.41 19.21 6.59
CA GLY A 349 -4.64 19.96 6.35
C GLY A 349 -4.54 21.44 6.71
N ARG A 350 -4.00 21.79 7.88
CA ARG A 350 -3.83 23.19 8.28
C ARG A 350 -3.01 23.99 7.26
N ARG A 351 -1.89 23.44 6.84
CA ARG A 351 -1.01 24.08 5.83
C ARG A 351 -1.73 24.25 4.48
N ILE A 352 -2.46 23.25 4.03
CA ILE A 352 -3.18 23.28 2.76
C ILE A 352 -4.34 24.29 2.83
N ALA A 353 -5.06 24.36 3.95
CA ALA A 353 -6.12 25.32 4.16
C ALA A 353 -5.61 26.75 4.51
N ALA A 354 -4.29 26.95 4.60
CA ALA A 354 -3.67 28.20 5.05
C ALA A 354 -4.17 28.66 6.45
N VAL A 355 -4.47 27.74 7.35
CA VAL A 355 -4.88 27.98 8.73
C VAL A 355 -3.64 27.95 9.63
N GLN A 356 -3.42 29.05 10.36
CA GLN A 356 -2.33 29.17 11.34
C GLN A 356 -2.63 28.45 12.65
#